data_47c2268cb13cbca1fe60151d3c0e1113
#
_entry.id   47c2268cb13cbca1fe60151d3c0e1113
#
_cell.length_a   1.000
_cell.length_b   1.000
_cell.length_c   1.000
_cell.angle_alpha   90.00
_cell.angle_beta   90.00
_cell.angle_gamma   90.00
#
_symmetry.space_group_name_H-M   'P 1'
#
loop_
_entity.id
_entity.type
_entity.pdbx_description
1 polymer ?
#
loop_
_entity_poly.entity_id
_entity_poly.type
_entity_poly.pdbx_seq_one_letter_code
_entity_poly.pdbx_strand_id
1 'polypeptide(L)'
;MIMKKLLRSSSLAAAALMLMMPAGWGLSPTQISAAAAAPAPCGSGDHGLLQQEQKQHMEEGADPLHFTDIQFLNGSTGRAAGTGFMIGTSDAGCHWQEIYTGKWNFDQIKFTDNVNGWAIATLPSHQTTHLLKSVDGGSHWKPVYTANLPFNRLEALGKNMVYGYTRNGAYRTENGGNSWVKIPTPPNTRYATFRDKNNGYVLVIVPGSGYKVLGTADGGHSWSTKLNVKFDSPYPAGGQIYSKDNQVWALFYGGSGMSQVSYSLYGSTDQGVHWKRVIAQSTAGGGPAPGSGAAVINQGPAQPGGHPGNMQLIGKETAFLSGGSPAGGMVSVGVTYNGGKTWKNVKPSIHGYDSRISFTDGRTGWLVVTSATKSSIYATHDGGASWNRKFAFKEALNP
;
A
#
# COMPACT_ATOMS: atom_id res chain seq x y z
N MET A 1 -32.30 51.03 33.46
CA MET A 1 -33.77 51.15 33.45
C MET A 1 -34.28 49.79 32.99
N ILE A 2 -34.58 48.92 33.97
CA ILE A 2 -35.88 48.32 34.27
C ILE A 2 -36.29 47.30 33.15
N MET A 3 -36.66 46.04 33.37
CA MET A 3 -37.02 45.26 34.57
C MET A 3 -37.09 43.79 34.23
N LYS A 4 -36.80 42.96 35.21
CA LYS A 4 -37.06 41.51 35.36
C LYS A 4 -38.53 41.16 35.08
N LYS A 5 -38.80 39.91 34.64
CA LYS A 5 -39.86 39.09 35.25
C LYS A 5 -39.60 37.60 35.09
N LEU A 6 -39.52 36.93 36.16
CA LEU A 6 -39.75 35.48 36.42
C LEU A 6 -41.27 35.19 36.39
N LEU A 7 -41.63 33.90 36.16
CA LEU A 7 -42.78 33.14 36.74
C LEU A 7 -42.67 31.71 36.19
N ARG A 8 -42.29 30.69 36.97
CA ARG A 8 -42.99 29.80 37.93
C ARG A 8 -43.99 28.84 37.30
N SER A 9 -43.56 27.59 37.34
CA SER A 9 -44.17 26.30 37.68
C SER A 9 -45.70 26.19 37.80
N SER A 10 -46.25 25.09 37.22
CA SER A 10 -47.34 24.35 37.88
C SER A 10 -47.39 22.89 37.40
N SER A 11 -47.23 22.02 38.37
CA SER A 11 -47.48 20.59 38.34
C SER A 11 -48.99 20.31 38.37
N LEU A 12 -49.45 19.36 37.57
CA LEU A 12 -50.78 18.74 37.77
C LEU A 12 -50.60 17.21 37.78
N ALA A 13 -50.91 16.66 38.94
CA ALA A 13 -51.14 15.26 39.18
C ALA A 13 -52.54 14.87 38.65
N ALA A 14 -52.65 13.78 38.01
CA ALA A 14 -53.94 13.13 37.69
C ALA A 14 -53.92 11.67 38.18
N ALA A 15 -54.94 11.38 38.93
CA ALA A 15 -55.14 10.20 39.73
C ALA A 15 -55.43 8.94 38.93
N ALA A 16 -55.03 7.81 39.52
CA ALA A 16 -55.32 6.46 39.08
C ALA A 16 -56.78 6.09 39.20
N LEU A 17 -57.33 5.44 38.21
CA LEU A 17 -58.55 4.65 38.32
C LEU A 17 -58.22 3.18 38.01
N MET A 18 -58.23 2.33 39.04
CA MET A 18 -58.17 0.88 38.92
C MET A 18 -59.50 0.35 38.40
N LEU A 19 -59.49 -0.35 37.29
CA LEU A 19 -60.57 -1.26 36.90
C LEU A 19 -59.96 -2.68 36.86
N MET A 20 -60.40 -3.50 37.82
CA MET A 20 -60.19 -4.96 37.85
C MET A 20 -61.00 -5.61 36.73
N MET A 21 -60.34 -6.40 35.89
CA MET A 21 -60.98 -7.44 35.07
C MET A 21 -60.18 -8.75 35.13
N PRO A 22 -60.83 -9.88 34.92
CA PRO A 22 -60.36 -11.16 35.42
C PRO A 22 -59.29 -11.84 34.60
N ALA A 23 -58.57 -12.73 35.25
CA ALA A 23 -57.49 -13.55 34.71
C ALA A 23 -57.97 -14.40 33.51
N GLY A 24 -57.49 -14.01 32.30
CA GLY A 24 -57.47 -14.88 31.14
C GLY A 24 -56.08 -15.51 30.99
N TRP A 25 -56.02 -16.79 30.95
CA TRP A 25 -54.82 -17.56 30.67
C TRP A 25 -54.38 -17.31 29.22
N GLY A 26 -53.51 -16.30 29.02
CA GLY A 26 -52.85 -16.06 27.76
C GLY A 26 -51.46 -16.73 27.78
N LEU A 27 -51.28 -17.76 26.99
CA LEU A 27 -49.96 -18.30 26.66
C LEU A 27 -49.14 -17.21 26.04
N SER A 28 -48.10 -16.76 26.74
CA SER A 28 -47.10 -15.86 26.20
C SER A 28 -46.40 -16.56 25.04
N PRO A 29 -46.31 -15.93 23.84
CA PRO A 29 -45.43 -16.47 22.81
C PRO A 29 -44.01 -16.37 23.34
N THR A 30 -43.37 -17.50 23.58
CA THR A 30 -41.92 -17.59 23.74
C THR A 30 -41.28 -16.96 22.53
N GLN A 31 -40.75 -15.77 22.68
CA GLN A 31 -39.80 -15.23 21.70
C GLN A 31 -38.60 -16.17 21.70
N ILE A 32 -38.54 -17.01 20.69
CA ILE A 32 -37.33 -17.73 20.35
C ILE A 32 -36.37 -16.62 19.88
N SER A 33 -35.55 -16.13 20.80
CA SER A 33 -34.39 -15.36 20.42
C SER A 33 -33.54 -16.26 19.53
N ALA A 34 -33.55 -16.02 18.24
CA ALA A 34 -32.60 -16.65 17.35
C ALA A 34 -31.23 -16.36 17.91
N ALA A 35 -30.57 -17.37 18.45
CA ALA A 35 -29.14 -17.24 18.82
C ALA A 35 -28.42 -16.74 17.59
N ALA A 36 -27.71 -15.62 17.73
CA ALA A 36 -26.87 -15.11 16.64
C ALA A 36 -25.99 -16.29 16.21
N ALA A 37 -26.06 -16.65 14.94
CA ALA A 37 -25.21 -17.70 14.39
C ALA A 37 -23.77 -17.38 14.74
N ALA A 38 -23.03 -18.37 15.26
CA ALA A 38 -21.61 -18.18 15.52
C ALA A 38 -20.94 -17.68 14.23
N PRO A 39 -20.04 -16.68 14.32
CA PRO A 39 -19.37 -16.18 13.14
C PRO A 39 -18.68 -17.34 12.42
N ALA A 40 -18.78 -17.37 11.09
CA ALA A 40 -18.16 -18.41 10.29
C ALA A 40 -16.65 -18.49 10.61
N PRO A 41 -16.04 -19.68 10.56
CA PRO A 41 -14.62 -19.82 10.83
C PRO A 41 -13.80 -19.07 9.78
N CYS A 42 -12.67 -18.53 10.22
CA CYS A 42 -11.74 -17.78 9.36
C CYS A 42 -11.26 -18.65 8.19
N GLY A 43 -11.58 -18.26 6.97
CA GLY A 43 -11.21 -18.98 5.76
C GLY A 43 -9.77 -18.66 5.31
N SER A 44 -9.23 -19.49 4.41
CA SER A 44 -7.92 -19.30 3.80
C SER A 44 -7.88 -19.55 2.30
N GLY A 45 -9.04 -19.92 1.71
CA GLY A 45 -9.21 -20.12 0.27
C GLY A 45 -9.67 -18.86 -0.46
N ASP A 46 -10.38 -19.03 -1.56
CA ASP A 46 -10.94 -17.96 -2.38
C ASP A 46 -12.25 -17.37 -1.83
N HIS A 47 -12.72 -17.86 -0.70
CA HIS A 47 -13.97 -17.44 -0.05
C HIS A 47 -15.22 -17.54 -0.95
N GLY A 48 -15.15 -18.34 -2.02
CA GLY A 48 -16.23 -18.42 -3.02
C GLY A 48 -16.36 -17.18 -3.91
N LEU A 49 -15.33 -16.29 -3.92
CA LEU A 49 -15.34 -15.05 -4.65
C LEU A 49 -14.75 -15.20 -6.05
N LEU A 50 -15.16 -14.31 -6.96
CA LEU A 50 -14.59 -14.19 -8.31
C LEU A 50 -14.59 -15.52 -9.08
N GLN A 51 -15.63 -16.37 -8.84
CA GLN A 51 -15.69 -17.71 -9.44
C GLN A 51 -15.84 -17.67 -10.96
N GLN A 52 -16.58 -16.69 -11.47
CA GLN A 52 -16.80 -16.53 -12.90
C GLN A 52 -15.50 -16.06 -13.55
N GLU A 53 -14.82 -15.07 -12.98
CA GLU A 53 -13.55 -14.53 -13.46
C GLU A 53 -12.45 -15.59 -13.42
N GLN A 54 -12.35 -16.35 -12.33
CA GLN A 54 -11.41 -17.46 -12.21
C GLN A 54 -11.67 -18.52 -13.28
N LYS A 55 -12.93 -18.91 -13.48
CA LYS A 55 -13.32 -19.91 -14.48
C LYS A 55 -12.99 -19.44 -15.89
N GLN A 56 -13.31 -18.20 -16.24
CA GLN A 56 -13.04 -17.62 -17.55
C GLN A 56 -11.53 -17.61 -17.84
N HIS A 57 -10.70 -17.17 -16.91
CA HIS A 57 -9.24 -17.19 -17.08
C HIS A 57 -8.68 -18.60 -17.30
N MET A 58 -9.23 -19.59 -16.58
CA MET A 58 -8.81 -20.99 -16.73
C MET A 58 -9.23 -21.59 -18.07
N GLU A 59 -10.44 -21.27 -18.57
CA GLU A 59 -10.95 -21.76 -19.86
C GLU A 59 -10.27 -21.11 -21.05
N GLU A 60 -9.90 -19.84 -20.95
CA GLU A 60 -9.20 -19.08 -22.01
C GLU A 60 -7.69 -19.36 -22.06
N GLY A 61 -7.15 -20.16 -21.14
CA GLY A 61 -5.71 -20.38 -20.99
C GLY A 61 -4.95 -19.10 -20.67
N ALA A 62 -5.63 -18.10 -20.12
CA ALA A 62 -5.04 -16.86 -19.66
C ALA A 62 -4.28 -17.06 -18.35
N ASP A 63 -3.40 -16.11 -18.02
CA ASP A 63 -2.72 -16.11 -16.74
C ASP A 63 -3.74 -16.08 -15.59
N PRO A 64 -3.49 -16.81 -14.48
CA PRO A 64 -4.35 -16.79 -13.32
C PRO A 64 -4.59 -15.38 -12.80
N LEU A 65 -5.71 -15.15 -12.09
CA LEU A 65 -5.98 -13.87 -11.45
C LEU A 65 -4.87 -13.51 -10.45
N HIS A 66 -4.33 -12.31 -10.58
CA HIS A 66 -3.28 -11.80 -9.73
C HIS A 66 -3.69 -10.51 -9.03
N PHE A 67 -3.28 -10.39 -7.76
CA PHE A 67 -3.30 -9.11 -7.08
C PHE A 67 -2.13 -8.23 -7.54
N THR A 68 -2.43 -6.96 -7.77
CA THR A 68 -1.44 -5.94 -8.15
C THR A 68 -1.11 -5.01 -7.00
N ASP A 69 -2.08 -4.76 -6.11
CA ASP A 69 -1.88 -3.90 -4.94
C ASP A 69 -2.75 -4.33 -3.75
N ILE A 70 -2.31 -3.98 -2.54
CA ILE A 70 -3.02 -4.22 -1.29
C ILE A 70 -2.84 -3.02 -0.37
N GLN A 71 -3.91 -2.63 0.30
CA GLN A 71 -3.89 -1.60 1.32
C GLN A 71 -4.80 -1.94 2.49
N PHE A 72 -4.25 -1.93 3.69
CA PHE A 72 -4.99 -1.92 4.93
C PHE A 72 -4.97 -0.53 5.54
N LEU A 73 -6.15 -0.04 5.92
CA LEU A 73 -6.34 1.28 6.54
C LEU A 73 -6.10 1.23 8.05
N ASN A 74 -6.38 0.08 8.64
CA ASN A 74 -6.19 -0.23 10.06
C ASN A 74 -6.03 -1.75 10.24
N GLY A 75 -5.95 -2.21 11.47
CA GLY A 75 -5.74 -3.63 11.79
C GLY A 75 -6.87 -4.59 11.36
N SER A 76 -8.01 -4.09 10.87
CA SER A 76 -9.15 -4.92 10.45
C SER A 76 -9.60 -4.67 9.01
N THR A 77 -9.55 -3.42 8.53
CA THR A 77 -10.14 -3.03 7.25
C THR A 77 -9.10 -2.91 6.16
N GLY A 78 -9.27 -3.68 5.09
CA GLY A 78 -8.33 -3.68 3.97
C GLY A 78 -9.00 -3.94 2.63
N ARG A 79 -8.25 -3.68 1.56
CA ARG A 79 -8.62 -3.95 0.17
C ARG A 79 -7.45 -4.52 -0.59
N ALA A 80 -7.74 -5.42 -1.51
CA ALA A 80 -6.78 -5.93 -2.48
C ALA A 80 -7.40 -5.88 -3.88
N ALA A 81 -6.62 -5.45 -4.84
CA ALA A 81 -7.09 -5.23 -6.21
C ALA A 81 -6.18 -5.92 -7.22
N GLY A 82 -6.73 -6.20 -8.39
CA GLY A 82 -6.03 -6.81 -9.51
C GLY A 82 -6.68 -6.47 -10.83
N THR A 83 -6.47 -7.30 -11.81
CA THR A 83 -7.00 -7.15 -13.17
C THR A 83 -8.50 -7.41 -13.18
N GLY A 84 -9.30 -6.36 -13.33
CA GLY A 84 -10.75 -6.44 -13.43
C GLY A 84 -11.49 -6.58 -12.10
N PHE A 85 -10.80 -6.63 -10.95
CA PHE A 85 -11.45 -6.89 -9.67
C PHE A 85 -10.86 -6.13 -8.48
N MET A 86 -11.67 -6.02 -7.42
CA MET A 86 -11.26 -5.61 -6.08
C MET A 86 -12.06 -6.38 -5.03
N ILE A 87 -11.38 -6.86 -4.01
CA ILE A 87 -11.98 -7.48 -2.83
C ILE A 87 -11.65 -6.68 -1.57
N GLY A 88 -12.46 -6.81 -0.54
CA GLY A 88 -12.27 -6.13 0.73
C GLY A 88 -12.60 -6.98 1.93
N THR A 89 -12.07 -6.57 3.06
CA THR A 89 -12.30 -7.17 4.37
C THR A 89 -12.52 -6.09 5.43
N SER A 90 -13.27 -6.45 6.49
CA SER A 90 -13.44 -5.61 7.69
C SER A 90 -13.01 -6.32 8.97
N ASP A 91 -12.45 -7.53 8.87
CA ASP A 91 -12.05 -8.39 9.98
C ASP A 91 -10.64 -8.99 9.83
N ALA A 92 -9.70 -8.16 9.36
CA ALA A 92 -8.30 -8.52 9.20
C ALA A 92 -8.02 -9.60 8.14
N GLY A 93 -8.94 -9.79 7.20
CA GLY A 93 -8.83 -10.78 6.13
C GLY A 93 -9.35 -12.16 6.54
N CYS A 94 -10.10 -12.26 7.66
CA CYS A 94 -10.76 -13.49 8.03
C CYS A 94 -11.88 -13.85 7.05
N HIS A 95 -12.65 -12.83 6.67
CA HIS A 95 -13.66 -12.92 5.61
C HIS A 95 -13.40 -11.84 4.56
N TRP A 96 -13.56 -12.20 3.31
CA TRP A 96 -13.44 -11.32 2.16
C TRP A 96 -14.76 -11.22 1.41
N GLN A 97 -14.99 -10.09 0.77
CA GLN A 97 -16.15 -9.84 -0.09
C GLN A 97 -15.71 -9.16 -1.38
N GLU A 98 -16.44 -9.40 -2.46
CA GLU A 98 -16.27 -8.64 -3.69
C GLU A 98 -16.72 -7.20 -3.46
N ILE A 99 -15.88 -6.25 -3.89
CA ILE A 99 -16.20 -4.83 -3.89
C ILE A 99 -16.45 -4.35 -5.32
N TYR A 100 -15.66 -4.84 -6.24
CA TYR A 100 -15.74 -4.44 -7.64
C TYR A 100 -15.35 -5.60 -8.54
N THR A 101 -16.13 -5.77 -9.60
CA THR A 101 -15.78 -6.52 -10.80
C THR A 101 -16.11 -5.68 -12.03
N GLY A 102 -15.23 -5.67 -13.05
CA GLY A 102 -15.46 -4.91 -14.25
C GLY A 102 -14.18 -4.60 -15.04
N LYS A 103 -14.25 -3.56 -15.84
CA LYS A 103 -13.28 -3.27 -16.89
C LYS A 103 -11.93 -2.69 -16.44
N TRP A 104 -11.78 -2.26 -15.19
CA TRP A 104 -10.57 -1.60 -14.75
C TRP A 104 -9.52 -2.60 -14.24
N ASN A 105 -8.36 -2.60 -14.87
CA ASN A 105 -7.18 -3.30 -14.38
C ASN A 105 -6.43 -2.35 -13.48
N PHE A 106 -6.44 -2.63 -12.17
CA PHE A 106 -5.83 -1.76 -11.17
C PHE A 106 -4.33 -2.01 -11.08
N ASP A 107 -3.53 -0.94 -11.20
CA ASP A 107 -2.08 -0.97 -10.98
C ASP A 107 -1.74 -0.50 -9.56
N GLN A 108 -2.49 0.47 -9.05
CA GLN A 108 -2.32 1.03 -7.72
C GLN A 108 -3.64 1.48 -7.13
N ILE A 109 -3.85 1.22 -5.84
CA ILE A 109 -4.97 1.74 -5.05
C ILE A 109 -4.47 2.56 -3.87
N LYS A 110 -5.13 3.67 -3.56
CA LYS A 110 -4.86 4.53 -2.40
C LYS A 110 -6.17 5.01 -1.79
N PHE A 111 -6.58 4.39 -0.70
CA PHE A 111 -7.72 4.82 0.09
C PHE A 111 -7.25 5.74 1.21
N THR A 112 -7.93 6.85 1.41
CA THR A 112 -7.68 7.79 2.51
C THR A 112 -8.55 7.51 3.72
N ASP A 113 -9.66 6.82 3.51
CA ASP A 113 -10.60 6.32 4.51
C ASP A 113 -11.43 5.17 3.90
N ASN A 114 -12.45 4.69 4.63
CA ASN A 114 -13.28 3.57 4.17
C ASN A 114 -14.13 3.87 2.93
N VAL A 115 -14.29 5.15 2.56
CA VAL A 115 -15.18 5.62 1.51
C VAL A 115 -14.41 6.19 0.32
N ASN A 116 -13.38 7.01 0.59
CA ASN A 116 -12.66 7.76 -0.43
C ASN A 116 -11.42 7.00 -0.90
N GLY A 117 -11.40 6.65 -2.18
CA GLY A 117 -10.30 5.96 -2.83
C GLY A 117 -9.86 6.61 -4.14
N TRP A 118 -8.60 6.40 -4.45
CA TRP A 118 -7.95 6.76 -5.70
C TRP A 118 -7.28 5.53 -6.28
N ALA A 119 -7.24 5.45 -7.61
CA ALA A 119 -6.53 4.37 -8.28
C ALA A 119 -5.86 4.84 -9.57
N ILE A 120 -4.79 4.17 -9.92
CA ILE A 120 -4.29 4.12 -11.29
C ILE A 120 -4.71 2.78 -11.86
N ALA A 121 -5.31 2.82 -13.04
CA ALA A 121 -5.80 1.65 -13.72
C ALA A 121 -5.68 1.79 -15.24
N THR A 122 -5.68 0.67 -15.93
CA THR A 122 -5.73 0.59 -17.39
C THR A 122 -7.01 -0.10 -17.85
N LEU A 123 -7.31 0.00 -19.13
CA LEU A 123 -8.37 -0.78 -19.79
C LEU A 123 -7.73 -1.97 -20.52
N PRO A 124 -8.41 -3.12 -20.63
CA PRO A 124 -7.89 -4.28 -21.37
C PRO A 124 -7.50 -3.97 -22.81
N SER A 125 -8.24 -3.07 -23.46
CA SER A 125 -8.03 -2.67 -24.85
C SER A 125 -6.97 -1.59 -25.06
N HIS A 126 -6.54 -0.90 -23.99
CA HIS A 126 -5.66 0.26 -24.09
C HIS A 126 -4.70 0.30 -22.90
N GLN A 127 -3.42 0.41 -23.21
CA GLN A 127 -2.37 0.54 -22.16
C GLN A 127 -2.26 1.95 -21.56
N THR A 128 -3.18 2.86 -21.91
CA THR A 128 -3.18 4.20 -21.34
C THR A 128 -3.67 4.15 -19.90
N THR A 129 -2.87 4.69 -19.00
CA THR A 129 -3.22 4.79 -17.58
C THR A 129 -4.30 5.84 -17.34
N HIS A 130 -5.26 5.51 -16.52
CA HIS A 130 -6.33 6.39 -16.06
C HIS A 130 -6.20 6.64 -14.56
N LEU A 131 -6.39 7.89 -14.15
CA LEU A 131 -6.61 8.21 -12.76
C LEU A 131 -8.10 8.04 -12.44
N LEU A 132 -8.40 7.25 -11.44
CA LEU A 132 -9.76 6.97 -11.01
C LEU A 132 -9.99 7.45 -9.58
N LYS A 133 -11.24 7.81 -9.28
CA LYS A 133 -11.70 8.16 -7.93
C LYS A 133 -12.94 7.37 -7.58
N SER A 134 -12.99 6.89 -6.35
CA SER A 134 -14.16 6.29 -5.71
C SER A 134 -14.55 7.11 -4.49
N VAL A 135 -15.87 7.15 -4.20
CA VAL A 135 -16.47 7.79 -3.01
C VAL A 135 -17.44 6.85 -2.29
N ASP A 136 -17.35 5.56 -2.56
CA ASP A 136 -18.20 4.49 -2.01
C ASP A 136 -17.41 3.23 -1.66
N GLY A 137 -16.16 3.43 -1.25
CA GLY A 137 -15.30 2.34 -0.77
C GLY A 137 -14.70 1.46 -1.87
N GLY A 138 -14.79 1.87 -3.13
CA GLY A 138 -14.24 1.15 -4.27
C GLY A 138 -15.27 0.38 -5.08
N SER A 139 -16.58 0.48 -4.74
CA SER A 139 -17.64 -0.20 -5.49
C SER A 139 -17.87 0.42 -6.87
N HIS A 140 -17.68 1.73 -7.00
CA HIS A 140 -17.71 2.41 -8.28
C HIS A 140 -16.51 3.31 -8.45
N TRP A 141 -16.01 3.37 -9.69
CA TRP A 141 -14.84 4.15 -10.06
C TRP A 141 -15.16 5.09 -11.21
N LYS A 142 -14.83 6.37 -11.04
CA LYS A 142 -15.00 7.40 -12.06
C LYS A 142 -13.64 7.93 -12.51
N PRO A 143 -13.37 8.02 -13.83
CA PRO A 143 -12.18 8.69 -14.32
C PRO A 143 -12.14 10.15 -13.87
N VAL A 144 -10.97 10.59 -13.46
CA VAL A 144 -10.67 11.98 -13.11
C VAL A 144 -9.96 12.61 -14.30
N TYR A 145 -10.43 13.78 -14.71
CA TYR A 145 -9.77 14.51 -15.79
C TYR A 145 -8.41 15.03 -15.34
N THR A 146 -7.36 14.64 -16.04
CA THR A 146 -5.97 14.98 -15.71
C THR A 146 -5.27 15.79 -16.81
N ALA A 147 -6.01 16.36 -17.75
CA ALA A 147 -5.44 17.00 -18.94
C ALA A 147 -4.45 16.08 -19.69
N ASN A 148 -4.76 14.79 -19.78
CA ASN A 148 -3.94 13.73 -20.39
C ASN A 148 -2.57 13.51 -19.70
N LEU A 149 -2.41 13.87 -18.43
CA LEU A 149 -1.22 13.53 -17.66
C LEU A 149 -1.19 12.02 -17.39
N PRO A 150 -0.17 11.30 -17.88
CA PRO A 150 -0.06 9.85 -17.72
C PRO A 150 0.53 9.52 -16.35
N PHE A 151 -0.27 9.63 -15.30
CA PHE A 151 0.18 9.27 -13.96
C PHE A 151 0.45 7.76 -13.89
N ASN A 152 1.60 7.42 -13.35
CA ASN A 152 2.03 6.03 -13.10
C ASN A 152 2.19 5.71 -11.61
N ARG A 153 2.01 6.71 -10.73
CA ARG A 153 2.06 6.53 -9.28
C ARG A 153 1.29 7.65 -8.58
N LEU A 154 0.69 7.31 -7.44
CA LEU A 154 -0.06 8.23 -6.57
C LEU A 154 0.46 8.16 -5.13
N GLU A 155 0.39 9.31 -4.46
CA GLU A 155 0.43 9.43 -3.00
C GLU A 155 -0.77 10.26 -2.55
N ALA A 156 -1.69 9.66 -1.80
CA ALA A 156 -2.84 10.36 -1.24
C ALA A 156 -2.56 10.75 0.21
N LEU A 157 -2.52 12.03 0.48
CA LEU A 157 -2.38 12.59 1.84
C LEU A 157 -3.73 12.89 2.49
N GLY A 158 -4.81 12.80 1.72
CA GLY A 158 -6.18 12.99 2.15
C GLY A 158 -7.12 12.98 0.96
N LYS A 159 -8.43 13.02 1.21
CA LYS A 159 -9.45 12.94 0.15
C LYS A 159 -9.33 14.02 -0.93
N ASN A 160 -8.76 15.18 -0.60
CA ASN A 160 -8.61 16.31 -1.52
C ASN A 160 -7.16 16.57 -1.93
N MET A 161 -6.18 16.16 -1.11
CA MET A 161 -4.76 16.38 -1.38
C MET A 161 -4.10 15.09 -1.85
N VAL A 162 -3.75 15.06 -3.13
CA VAL A 162 -3.13 13.91 -3.79
C VAL A 162 -1.99 14.39 -4.67
N TYR A 163 -0.91 13.63 -4.64
CA TYR A 163 0.21 13.77 -5.56
C TYR A 163 0.11 12.72 -6.64
N GLY A 164 0.20 13.16 -7.89
CA GLY A 164 0.29 12.31 -9.07
C GLY A 164 1.67 12.46 -9.70
N TYR A 165 2.28 11.35 -10.05
CA TYR A 165 3.62 11.34 -10.63
C TYR A 165 3.57 10.74 -12.02
N THR A 166 4.29 11.38 -12.92
CA THR A 166 4.58 10.88 -14.27
C THR A 166 6.05 10.48 -14.36
N ARG A 167 6.47 9.89 -15.46
CA ARG A 167 7.89 9.60 -15.68
C ARG A 167 8.81 10.82 -15.50
N ASN A 168 8.30 12.02 -15.81
CA ASN A 168 9.12 13.25 -15.90
C ASN A 168 8.59 14.40 -15.05
N GLY A 169 7.68 14.15 -14.10
CA GLY A 169 7.14 15.23 -13.32
C GLY A 169 6.29 14.81 -12.13
N ALA A 170 6.17 15.71 -11.19
CA ALA A 170 5.30 15.62 -10.03
C ALA A 170 4.19 16.68 -10.15
N TYR A 171 2.99 16.32 -9.76
CA TYR A 171 1.81 17.16 -9.80
C TYR A 171 1.04 17.02 -8.49
N ARG A 172 0.32 18.05 -8.11
CA ARG A 172 -0.51 18.05 -6.90
C ARG A 172 -1.90 18.58 -7.21
N THR A 173 -2.90 17.94 -6.64
CA THR A 173 -4.24 18.48 -6.46
C THR A 173 -4.50 18.78 -4.99
N GLU A 174 -5.23 19.87 -4.70
CA GLU A 174 -5.70 20.24 -3.36
C GLU A 174 -7.24 20.29 -3.32
N ASN A 175 -7.90 20.00 -4.42
CA ASN A 175 -9.35 20.09 -4.60
C ASN A 175 -9.98 18.78 -5.11
N GLY A 176 -9.37 17.66 -4.75
CA GLY A 176 -9.91 16.34 -5.03
C GLY A 176 -9.88 15.97 -6.52
N GLY A 177 -8.88 16.46 -7.26
CA GLY A 177 -8.66 16.11 -8.67
C GLY A 177 -9.28 17.08 -9.67
N ASN A 178 -9.99 18.13 -9.23
CA ASN A 178 -10.59 19.09 -10.15
C ASN A 178 -9.56 19.95 -10.91
N SER A 179 -8.40 20.17 -10.32
CA SER A 179 -7.26 20.78 -10.99
C SER A 179 -5.94 20.23 -10.45
N TRP A 180 -4.89 20.29 -11.29
CA TRP A 180 -3.56 19.80 -10.99
C TRP A 180 -2.53 20.89 -11.24
N VAL A 181 -1.64 21.08 -10.26
CA VAL A 181 -0.53 22.02 -10.34
C VAL A 181 0.76 21.22 -10.48
N LYS A 182 1.57 21.56 -11.50
CA LYS A 182 2.89 20.97 -11.67
C LYS A 182 3.84 21.49 -10.59
N ILE A 183 4.57 20.60 -9.96
CA ILE A 183 5.60 20.93 -8.98
C ILE A 183 6.93 21.05 -9.71
N PRO A 184 7.65 22.17 -9.55
CA PRO A 184 8.99 22.28 -10.10
C PRO A 184 9.92 21.23 -9.48
N THR A 185 10.48 20.37 -10.30
CA THR A 185 11.47 19.37 -9.89
C THR A 185 12.80 19.56 -10.61
N PRO A 186 13.95 19.26 -9.99
CA PRO A 186 15.25 19.35 -10.65
C PRO A 186 15.31 18.47 -11.91
N PRO A 187 16.15 18.84 -12.89
CA PRO A 187 16.40 17.99 -14.06
C PRO A 187 16.85 16.59 -13.66
N ASN A 188 16.52 15.59 -14.47
CA ASN A 188 16.83 14.18 -14.24
C ASN A 188 16.22 13.58 -12.96
N THR A 189 15.19 14.20 -12.39
CA THR A 189 14.36 13.58 -11.34
C THR A 189 13.74 12.31 -11.87
N ARG A 190 13.88 11.20 -11.10
CA ARG A 190 13.32 9.89 -11.41
C ARG A 190 12.26 9.43 -10.44
N TYR A 191 12.27 9.99 -9.24
CA TYR A 191 11.29 9.69 -8.22
C TYR A 191 11.09 10.91 -7.32
N ALA A 192 9.88 11.11 -6.85
CA ALA A 192 9.55 12.15 -5.90
C ALA A 192 8.58 11.60 -4.86
N THR A 193 8.61 12.13 -3.65
CA THR A 193 7.65 11.84 -2.57
C THR A 193 7.45 13.12 -1.77
N PHE A 194 6.20 13.34 -1.33
CA PHE A 194 5.85 14.49 -0.48
C PHE A 194 5.10 13.99 0.73
N ARG A 195 5.53 14.39 1.92
CA ARG A 195 4.85 14.06 3.17
C ARG A 195 3.76 15.06 3.55
N ASP A 196 3.87 16.29 3.00
CA ASP A 196 2.89 17.36 3.15
C ASP A 196 3.04 18.37 1.98
N LYS A 197 2.30 19.48 2.03
CA LYS A 197 2.29 20.50 0.96
C LYS A 197 3.67 21.11 0.67
N ASN A 198 4.50 21.25 1.69
CA ASN A 198 5.77 21.97 1.62
C ASN A 198 6.98 21.06 1.58
N ASN A 199 6.90 19.92 2.26
CA ASN A 199 8.04 19.05 2.50
C ASN A 199 8.03 17.83 1.60
N GLY A 200 9.09 17.67 0.81
CA GLY A 200 9.25 16.55 -0.11
C GLY A 200 10.70 16.25 -0.43
N TYR A 201 10.88 15.13 -1.12
CA TYR A 201 12.20 14.67 -1.56
C TYR A 201 12.13 14.17 -2.99
N VAL A 202 13.24 14.33 -3.70
CA VAL A 202 13.42 13.78 -5.05
C VAL A 202 14.71 12.99 -5.16
N LEU A 203 14.65 11.94 -5.95
CA LEU A 203 15.79 11.18 -6.41
C LEU A 203 16.17 11.67 -7.81
N VAL A 204 17.41 12.10 -7.94
CA VAL A 204 17.96 12.63 -9.19
C VAL A 204 19.09 11.73 -9.65
N ILE A 205 19.10 11.40 -10.94
CA ILE A 205 20.24 10.75 -11.58
C ILE A 205 21.23 11.84 -12.01
N VAL A 206 22.50 11.65 -11.66
CA VAL A 206 23.62 12.46 -12.13
C VAL A 206 24.42 11.61 -13.11
N PRO A 207 24.27 11.83 -14.43
CA PRO A 207 24.96 11.02 -15.43
C PRO A 207 26.47 10.95 -15.18
N GLY A 208 27.02 9.75 -15.23
CA GLY A 208 28.45 9.49 -14.98
C GLY A 208 28.92 9.65 -13.54
N SER A 209 28.01 9.90 -12.57
CA SER A 209 28.40 10.13 -11.17
C SER A 209 27.54 9.35 -10.15
N GLY A 210 26.30 8.97 -10.50
CA GLY A 210 25.40 8.20 -9.63
C GLY A 210 24.09 8.91 -9.29
N TYR A 211 23.81 9.09 -8.00
CA TYR A 211 22.51 9.55 -7.52
C TYR A 211 22.62 10.70 -6.52
N LYS A 212 21.60 11.55 -6.51
CA LYS A 212 21.38 12.53 -5.44
C LYS A 212 19.98 12.40 -4.87
N VAL A 213 19.85 12.60 -3.58
CA VAL A 213 18.58 12.94 -2.92
C VAL A 213 18.59 14.42 -2.62
N LEU A 214 17.57 15.13 -3.08
CA LEU A 214 17.35 16.52 -2.72
C LEU A 214 16.06 16.64 -1.93
N GLY A 215 16.02 17.58 -0.99
CA GLY A 215 14.84 17.90 -0.18
C GLY A 215 14.38 19.33 -0.42
N THR A 216 13.07 19.53 -0.33
CA THR A 216 12.39 20.82 -0.34
C THR A 216 11.63 21.05 0.95
N ALA A 217 11.47 22.30 1.37
CA ALA A 217 10.63 22.76 2.47
C ALA A 217 9.62 23.83 2.03
N ASP A 218 9.54 24.11 0.74
CA ASP A 218 8.71 25.16 0.13
C ASP A 218 7.85 24.63 -1.05
N GLY A 219 7.54 23.34 -1.04
CA GLY A 219 6.69 22.71 -2.05
C GLY A 219 7.34 22.55 -3.42
N GLY A 220 8.67 22.52 -3.47
CA GLY A 220 9.45 22.33 -4.70
C GLY A 220 9.94 23.59 -5.37
N HIS A 221 9.75 24.77 -4.75
CA HIS A 221 10.28 26.03 -5.30
C HIS A 221 11.81 26.10 -5.17
N SER A 222 12.35 25.54 -4.08
CA SER A 222 13.79 25.35 -3.91
C SER A 222 14.14 23.94 -3.44
N TRP A 223 15.34 23.49 -3.78
CA TRP A 223 15.84 22.16 -3.49
C TRP A 223 17.26 22.19 -2.95
N SER A 224 17.52 21.46 -1.86
CA SER A 224 18.85 21.32 -1.25
C SER A 224 19.29 19.86 -1.27
N THR A 225 20.57 19.63 -1.56
CA THR A 225 21.14 18.28 -1.55
C THR A 225 21.16 17.71 -0.13
N LYS A 226 20.60 16.51 0.04
CA LYS A 226 20.55 15.75 1.29
C LYS A 226 21.48 14.54 1.30
N LEU A 227 21.68 13.91 0.13
CA LEU A 227 22.55 12.74 0.01
C LEU A 227 23.17 12.70 -1.39
N ASN A 228 24.44 12.31 -1.47
CA ASN A 228 25.10 11.94 -2.71
C ASN A 228 25.56 10.49 -2.63
N VAL A 229 25.26 9.71 -3.64
CA VAL A 229 25.65 8.30 -3.75
C VAL A 229 26.39 8.09 -5.05
N LYS A 230 27.69 7.81 -4.97
CA LYS A 230 28.51 7.50 -6.14
C LYS A 230 28.11 6.17 -6.74
N PHE A 231 28.03 6.12 -8.05
CA PHE A 231 27.81 4.90 -8.79
C PHE A 231 28.41 5.04 -10.18
N ASP A 232 29.50 4.31 -10.40
CA ASP A 232 30.30 4.40 -11.62
C ASP A 232 29.67 3.59 -12.78
N SER A 233 28.37 3.75 -12.97
CA SER A 233 27.68 3.18 -14.12
C SER A 233 27.31 4.29 -15.10
N PRO A 234 27.53 4.10 -16.40
CA PRO A 234 27.09 5.09 -17.40
C PRO A 234 25.56 5.20 -17.45
N TYR A 235 24.83 4.18 -16.96
CA TYR A 235 23.36 4.11 -17.01
C TYR A 235 22.78 3.75 -15.63
N PRO A 236 22.71 4.70 -14.67
CA PRO A 236 22.03 4.45 -13.41
C PRO A 236 20.56 4.09 -13.64
N ALA A 237 20.11 2.98 -13.05
CA ALA A 237 18.78 2.44 -13.32
C ALA A 237 17.62 3.20 -12.63
N GLY A 238 17.94 4.09 -11.67
CA GLY A 238 16.96 4.81 -10.88
C GLY A 238 16.85 4.32 -9.46
N GLY A 239 15.69 4.46 -8.86
CA GLY A 239 15.44 4.09 -7.47
C GLY A 239 14.12 4.61 -6.98
N GLN A 240 13.89 4.51 -5.67
CA GLN A 240 12.67 4.95 -5.02
C GLN A 240 13.00 5.73 -3.74
N ILE A 241 12.14 6.67 -3.37
CA ILE A 241 12.23 7.39 -2.09
C ILE A 241 10.90 7.23 -1.36
N TYR A 242 11.00 7.04 -0.06
CA TYR A 242 9.88 6.93 0.85
C TYR A 242 10.06 7.94 1.97
N SER A 243 9.03 8.67 2.32
CA SER A 243 9.07 9.61 3.44
C SER A 243 7.80 9.54 4.28
N LYS A 244 7.97 9.55 5.59
CA LYS A 244 6.89 9.62 6.56
C LYS A 244 7.43 10.19 7.89
N ASP A 245 6.76 11.16 8.45
CA ASP A 245 7.20 11.86 9.66
C ASP A 245 8.65 12.36 9.51
N ASN A 246 9.57 11.90 10.34
CA ASN A 246 10.99 12.23 10.26
C ASN A 246 11.82 11.21 9.47
N GLN A 247 11.20 10.12 9.04
CA GLN A 247 11.90 9.09 8.27
C GLN A 247 11.97 9.45 6.79
N VAL A 248 13.14 9.26 6.20
CA VAL A 248 13.35 9.30 4.74
C VAL A 248 14.22 8.10 4.37
N TRP A 249 13.76 7.33 3.41
CA TRP A 249 14.48 6.16 2.92
C TRP A 249 14.66 6.26 1.41
N ALA A 250 15.86 5.95 0.95
CA ALA A 250 16.20 5.98 -0.47
C ALA A 250 16.76 4.63 -0.89
N LEU A 251 16.10 4.01 -1.84
CA LEU A 251 16.50 2.79 -2.51
C LEU A 251 17.08 3.16 -3.88
N PHE A 252 18.33 2.78 -4.12
CA PHE A 252 19.03 3.02 -5.39
C PHE A 252 19.28 1.70 -6.08
N TYR A 253 18.87 1.60 -7.32
CA TYR A 253 19.13 0.43 -8.16
C TYR A 253 20.49 0.56 -8.83
N GLY A 254 21.23 -0.55 -8.81
CA GLY A 254 22.43 -0.74 -9.61
C GLY A 254 22.12 -1.45 -10.92
N GLY A 255 23.01 -2.29 -11.37
CA GLY A 255 22.77 -3.13 -12.54
C GLY A 255 21.81 -4.29 -12.24
N SER A 256 21.28 -4.88 -13.29
CA SER A 256 20.42 -6.05 -13.20
C SER A 256 20.94 -7.20 -14.07
N GLY A 257 20.89 -8.41 -13.53
CA GLY A 257 21.06 -9.67 -14.24
C GLY A 257 19.72 -10.39 -14.38
N MET A 258 19.69 -11.59 -14.93
CA MET A 258 18.47 -12.33 -15.29
C MET A 258 17.41 -12.39 -14.18
N SER A 259 17.79 -12.55 -12.94
CA SER A 259 16.86 -12.67 -11.81
C SER A 259 17.31 -11.90 -10.57
N GLN A 260 18.28 -10.99 -10.72
CA GLN A 260 18.90 -10.28 -9.62
C GLN A 260 19.11 -8.82 -9.95
N VAL A 261 18.91 -7.95 -8.97
CA VAL A 261 19.20 -6.53 -9.05
C VAL A 261 20.17 -6.17 -7.94
N SER A 262 21.29 -5.53 -8.26
CA SER A 262 22.09 -4.91 -7.23
C SER A 262 21.40 -3.63 -6.74
N TYR A 263 21.43 -3.39 -5.42
CA TYR A 263 20.79 -2.20 -4.87
C TYR A 263 21.38 -1.79 -3.53
N SER A 264 21.18 -0.53 -3.18
CA SER A 264 21.49 0.00 -1.86
C SER A 264 20.28 0.68 -1.24
N LEU A 265 20.10 0.47 0.06
CA LEU A 265 19.08 1.16 0.85
C LEU A 265 19.75 2.07 1.88
N TYR A 266 19.40 3.33 1.84
CA TYR A 266 19.83 4.35 2.79
C TYR A 266 18.64 4.82 3.60
N GLY A 267 18.81 4.98 4.92
CA GLY A 267 17.81 5.48 5.84
C GLY A 267 18.29 6.71 6.59
N SER A 268 17.37 7.61 6.86
CA SER A 268 17.49 8.76 7.74
C SER A 268 16.28 8.81 8.66
N THR A 269 16.47 9.16 9.93
CA THR A 269 15.40 9.35 10.93
C THR A 269 15.27 10.81 11.37
N ASP A 270 15.99 11.72 10.72
CA ASP A 270 16.07 13.15 11.01
C ASP A 270 15.85 14.04 9.75
N GLN A 271 14.92 13.63 8.90
CA GLN A 271 14.51 14.37 7.70
C GLN A 271 15.65 14.56 6.67
N GLY A 272 16.57 13.58 6.59
CA GLY A 272 17.64 13.59 5.63
C GLY A 272 18.84 14.46 6.04
N VAL A 273 18.99 14.78 7.31
CA VAL A 273 20.18 15.48 7.84
C VAL A 273 21.34 14.49 7.93
N HIS A 274 21.10 13.34 8.53
CA HIS A 274 22.09 12.26 8.60
C HIS A 274 21.56 11.01 7.91
N TRP A 275 22.45 10.34 7.18
CA TRP A 275 22.12 9.14 6.42
C TRP A 275 22.99 7.97 6.79
N LYS A 276 22.38 6.80 6.85
CA LYS A 276 23.08 5.53 7.03
C LYS A 276 22.74 4.61 5.86
N ARG A 277 23.77 3.98 5.27
CA ARG A 277 23.55 2.87 4.35
C ARG A 277 23.19 1.64 5.20
N VAL A 278 21.98 1.12 4.99
CA VAL A 278 21.39 0.02 5.74
C VAL A 278 21.60 -1.31 5.00
N ILE A 279 21.45 -1.29 3.68
CA ILE A 279 21.66 -2.45 2.80
C ILE A 279 22.57 -2.02 1.66
N ALA A 280 23.54 -2.88 1.33
CA ALA A 280 24.34 -2.81 0.12
C ALA A 280 24.39 -4.20 -0.49
N GLN A 281 23.52 -4.45 -1.48
CA GLN A 281 23.38 -5.72 -2.13
C GLN A 281 24.06 -5.69 -3.49
N SER A 282 25.26 -6.25 -3.57
CA SER A 282 25.93 -6.55 -4.82
C SER A 282 25.50 -7.93 -5.31
N THR A 283 25.37 -8.13 -6.60
CA THR A 283 25.01 -9.41 -7.20
C THR A 283 25.93 -9.74 -8.37
N ALA A 284 26.12 -11.01 -8.66
CA ALA A 284 26.98 -11.47 -9.76
C ALA A 284 26.50 -10.94 -11.12
N GLY A 285 25.17 -10.92 -11.35
CA GLY A 285 24.57 -10.41 -12.59
C GLY A 285 24.33 -8.92 -12.63
N GLY A 286 24.16 -8.27 -11.46
CA GLY A 286 23.87 -6.84 -11.33
C GLY A 286 25.10 -5.98 -10.99
N GLY A 287 26.24 -6.61 -10.68
CA GLY A 287 27.44 -5.88 -10.29
C GLY A 287 27.39 -5.27 -8.86
N PRO A 288 28.21 -4.24 -8.59
CA PRO A 288 28.29 -3.63 -7.28
C PRO A 288 27.02 -2.83 -6.93
N ALA A 289 26.69 -2.79 -5.64
CA ALA A 289 25.61 -1.94 -5.13
C ALA A 289 26.00 -0.46 -5.19
N PRO A 290 25.08 0.48 -5.52
CA PRO A 290 25.37 1.91 -5.53
C PRO A 290 25.96 2.39 -4.18
N GLY A 291 27.04 3.17 -4.26
CA GLY A 291 27.75 3.68 -3.08
C GLY A 291 28.64 2.68 -2.36
N SER A 292 28.81 1.43 -2.84
CA SER A 292 29.70 0.44 -2.23
C SER A 292 31.14 0.51 -2.71
N GLY A 293 31.41 1.26 -3.76
CA GLY A 293 32.73 1.28 -4.42
C GLY A 293 33.06 -0.07 -5.07
N ALA A 294 34.34 -0.35 -5.29
CA ALA A 294 34.82 -1.60 -5.85
C ALA A 294 34.70 -2.80 -4.88
N ALA A 295 34.52 -2.54 -3.60
CA ALA A 295 34.39 -3.60 -2.60
C ALA A 295 32.98 -4.18 -2.62
N VAL A 296 32.87 -5.48 -2.87
CA VAL A 296 31.64 -6.24 -2.66
C VAL A 296 31.46 -6.43 -1.16
N ILE A 297 30.77 -5.48 -0.53
CA ILE A 297 30.44 -5.58 0.88
C ILE A 297 28.94 -5.87 0.95
N ASN A 298 28.60 -7.11 1.14
CA ASN A 298 27.25 -7.49 1.54
C ASN A 298 27.08 -7.06 2.99
N GLN A 299 26.67 -5.81 3.20
CA GLN A 299 26.36 -5.29 4.52
C GLN A 299 24.87 -5.41 4.74
N GLY A 300 24.54 -6.14 5.76
CA GLY A 300 23.19 -6.33 6.20
C GLY A 300 22.76 -7.79 6.15
N PRO A 301 21.68 -8.11 6.82
CA PRO A 301 21.09 -9.44 6.77
C PRO A 301 20.67 -9.74 5.34
N ALA A 302 20.67 -11.00 5.02
CA ALA A 302 20.29 -11.49 3.69
C ALA A 302 19.11 -10.73 3.12
N GLN A 303 19.24 -10.31 1.90
CA GLN A 303 18.34 -9.47 1.11
C GLN A 303 16.90 -9.97 1.11
N PRO A 304 15.93 -9.09 0.97
CA PRO A 304 14.60 -9.47 0.53
C PRO A 304 14.69 -9.91 -0.94
N GLY A 305 14.76 -11.21 -1.17
CA GLY A 305 14.76 -11.80 -2.52
C GLY A 305 15.78 -11.24 -3.51
N GLY A 306 15.58 -11.48 -4.80
CA GLY A 306 16.42 -10.95 -5.87
C GLY A 306 16.05 -9.53 -6.31
N HIS A 307 14.81 -9.12 -6.07
CA HIS A 307 14.26 -7.81 -6.40
C HIS A 307 13.59 -7.20 -5.16
N PRO A 308 13.95 -5.97 -4.75
CA PRO A 308 13.21 -5.26 -3.71
C PRO A 308 11.84 -4.83 -4.26
N GLY A 309 10.81 -5.06 -3.45
CA GLY A 309 9.43 -4.66 -3.73
C GLY A 309 9.08 -3.31 -3.11
N ASN A 310 7.86 -3.18 -2.57
CA ASN A 310 7.45 -1.94 -1.92
C ASN A 310 7.96 -1.84 -0.48
N MET A 311 8.19 -0.60 -0.05
CA MET A 311 8.59 -0.27 1.31
C MET A 311 7.46 0.44 2.03
N GLN A 312 7.34 0.19 3.33
CA GLN A 312 6.39 0.89 4.19
C GLN A 312 7.04 1.36 5.48
N LEU A 313 6.79 2.63 5.82
CA LEU A 313 7.29 3.28 7.01
C LEU A 313 6.21 3.33 8.08
N ILE A 314 6.56 2.90 9.30
CA ILE A 314 5.67 2.86 10.43
C ILE A 314 6.28 3.64 11.60
N GLY A 315 5.54 4.65 12.10
CA GLY A 315 6.01 5.50 13.18
C GLY A 315 7.35 6.16 12.87
N LYS A 316 8.23 6.27 13.88
CA LYS A 316 9.48 7.05 13.77
C LYS A 316 10.71 6.25 13.33
N GLU A 317 10.73 4.94 13.55
CA GLU A 317 11.95 4.12 13.41
C GLU A 317 11.70 2.76 12.76
N THR A 318 10.43 2.37 12.52
CA THR A 318 10.09 1.08 11.95
C THR A 318 9.89 1.20 10.44
N ALA A 319 10.50 0.28 9.70
CA ALA A 319 10.32 0.19 8.26
C ALA A 319 10.33 -1.28 7.81
N PHE A 320 9.48 -1.59 6.84
CA PHE A 320 9.39 -2.88 6.18
C PHE A 320 9.70 -2.73 4.69
N LEU A 321 10.37 -3.71 4.11
CA LEU A 321 10.65 -3.81 2.68
C LEU A 321 10.31 -5.21 2.20
N SER A 322 9.39 -5.34 1.26
CA SER A 322 9.12 -6.61 0.61
C SER A 322 10.16 -6.94 -0.46
N GLY A 323 10.25 -8.19 -0.83
CA GLY A 323 11.09 -8.61 -1.93
C GLY A 323 10.66 -9.96 -2.50
N GLY A 324 11.01 -10.20 -3.73
CA GLY A 324 10.76 -11.43 -4.46
C GLY A 324 11.98 -11.88 -5.24
N SER A 325 12.00 -13.13 -5.65
CA SER A 325 13.04 -13.68 -6.50
C SER A 325 12.41 -14.49 -7.62
N PRO A 326 12.44 -13.97 -8.86
CA PRO A 326 11.90 -14.71 -10.01
C PRO A 326 12.52 -16.11 -10.19
N ALA A 327 13.82 -16.24 -9.92
CA ALA A 327 14.52 -17.52 -10.02
C ALA A 327 14.48 -18.34 -8.73
N GLY A 328 14.40 -17.68 -7.57
CA GLY A 328 14.43 -18.36 -6.26
C GLY A 328 13.08 -18.88 -5.81
N GLY A 329 11.99 -18.44 -6.46
CA GLY A 329 10.63 -18.89 -6.18
C GLY A 329 10.14 -18.60 -4.76
N MET A 330 10.79 -17.71 -4.02
CA MET A 330 10.49 -17.39 -2.61
C MET A 330 10.42 -15.87 -2.41
N VAL A 331 9.46 -15.45 -1.62
CA VAL A 331 9.36 -14.05 -1.18
C VAL A 331 10.05 -13.84 0.17
N SER A 332 10.38 -12.61 0.48
CA SER A 332 10.97 -12.20 1.76
C SER A 332 10.49 -10.84 2.21
N VAL A 333 10.63 -10.55 3.50
CA VAL A 333 10.32 -9.26 4.10
C VAL A 333 11.48 -8.85 4.98
N GLY A 334 12.08 -7.71 4.69
CA GLY A 334 13.07 -7.08 5.54
C GLY A 334 12.43 -6.12 6.53
N VAL A 335 12.95 -6.02 7.73
CA VAL A 335 12.42 -5.14 8.78
C VAL A 335 13.49 -4.50 9.63
N THR A 336 13.27 -3.27 10.04
CA THR A 336 13.98 -2.59 11.11
C THR A 336 12.99 -1.98 12.09
N TYR A 337 13.35 -1.96 13.37
CA TYR A 337 12.58 -1.31 14.43
C TYR A 337 13.35 -0.16 15.10
N ASN A 338 14.53 0.18 14.57
CA ASN A 338 15.44 1.16 15.16
C ASN A 338 16.11 2.07 14.11
N GLY A 339 15.36 2.45 13.08
CA GLY A 339 15.82 3.37 12.07
C GLY A 339 16.97 2.84 11.20
N GLY A 340 17.05 1.54 11.01
CA GLY A 340 18.10 0.92 10.20
C GLY A 340 19.42 0.67 10.95
N LYS A 341 19.49 0.86 12.27
CA LYS A 341 20.67 0.46 13.06
C LYS A 341 20.90 -1.05 12.98
N THR A 342 19.81 -1.80 13.06
CA THR A 342 19.76 -3.23 12.74
C THR A 342 18.67 -3.51 11.72
N TRP A 343 18.92 -4.45 10.84
CA TRP A 343 17.99 -4.91 9.82
C TRP A 343 17.88 -6.43 9.89
N LYS A 344 16.68 -6.96 9.87
CA LYS A 344 16.42 -8.39 9.90
C LYS A 344 15.63 -8.79 8.66
N ASN A 345 16.04 -9.84 7.99
CA ASN A 345 15.21 -10.48 6.97
C ASN A 345 14.39 -11.60 7.59
N VAL A 346 13.13 -11.57 7.31
CA VAL A 346 12.22 -12.66 7.58
C VAL A 346 11.99 -13.41 6.27
N LYS A 347 12.25 -14.70 6.28
CA LYS A 347 11.99 -15.59 5.15
C LYS A 347 10.74 -16.40 5.47
N PRO A 348 9.58 -16.01 4.98
CA PRO A 348 8.31 -16.62 5.38
C PRO A 348 8.10 -18.04 4.84
N SER A 349 9.04 -18.60 4.07
CA SER A 349 8.90 -19.88 3.36
C SER A 349 7.65 -19.93 2.46
N ILE A 350 7.31 -18.80 1.85
CA ILE A 350 6.18 -18.65 0.95
C ILE A 350 6.71 -18.59 -0.48
N HIS A 351 6.20 -19.49 -1.32
CA HIS A 351 6.55 -19.54 -2.74
C HIS A 351 5.89 -18.39 -3.50
N GLY A 352 6.68 -17.70 -4.32
CA GLY A 352 6.26 -16.62 -5.18
C GLY A 352 7.45 -15.86 -5.77
N TYR A 353 7.22 -15.11 -6.83
CA TYR A 353 8.25 -14.33 -7.52
C TYR A 353 8.13 -12.82 -7.27
N ASP A 354 6.95 -12.34 -6.86
CA ASP A 354 6.70 -10.95 -6.49
C ASP A 354 5.87 -10.84 -5.23
N SER A 355 6.00 -9.73 -4.53
CA SER A 355 5.25 -9.49 -3.30
C SER A 355 5.02 -8.01 -3.01
N ARG A 356 3.90 -7.73 -2.33
CA ARG A 356 3.58 -6.41 -1.80
C ARG A 356 3.10 -6.52 -0.36
N ILE A 357 3.52 -5.56 0.45
CA ILE A 357 3.17 -5.49 1.88
C ILE A 357 2.26 -4.31 2.18
N SER A 358 1.43 -4.50 3.20
CA SER A 358 0.67 -3.45 3.85
C SER A 358 0.68 -3.68 5.36
N PHE A 359 1.44 -2.86 6.10
CA PHE A 359 1.51 -2.89 7.56
C PHE A 359 0.76 -1.72 8.16
N THR A 360 0.02 -1.93 9.23
CA THR A 360 -0.68 -0.87 9.96
C THR A 360 0.08 -0.43 11.20
N ASP A 361 0.90 -1.31 11.74
CA ASP A 361 1.79 -1.06 12.87
C ASP A 361 3.05 -1.94 12.76
N GLY A 362 3.90 -1.95 13.80
CA GLY A 362 5.16 -2.73 13.81
C GLY A 362 4.98 -4.25 13.93
N ARG A 363 3.74 -4.74 14.10
CA ARG A 363 3.44 -6.17 14.30
C ARG A 363 2.43 -6.71 13.30
N THR A 364 1.42 -5.91 12.95
CA THR A 364 0.27 -6.32 12.16
C THR A 364 0.46 -5.90 10.71
N GLY A 365 0.44 -6.86 9.81
CA GLY A 365 0.62 -6.62 8.38
C GLY A 365 0.09 -7.73 7.50
N TRP A 366 -0.03 -7.41 6.22
CA TRP A 366 -0.47 -8.32 5.17
C TRP A 366 0.53 -8.34 4.03
N LEU A 367 0.60 -9.48 3.39
CA LEU A 367 1.51 -9.77 2.29
C LEU A 367 0.72 -10.38 1.15
N VAL A 368 0.65 -9.70 0.02
CA VAL A 368 0.26 -10.30 -1.26
C VAL A 368 1.47 -10.97 -1.87
N VAL A 369 1.26 -12.17 -2.37
CA VAL A 369 2.27 -12.95 -3.07
C VAL A 369 1.73 -13.37 -4.41
N THR A 370 2.52 -13.16 -5.46
CA THR A 370 2.23 -13.61 -6.82
C THR A 370 3.17 -14.77 -7.17
N SER A 371 2.59 -15.87 -7.64
CA SER A 371 3.32 -17.02 -8.17
C SER A 371 2.85 -17.33 -9.59
N ALA A 372 3.51 -18.25 -10.26
CA ALA A 372 3.12 -18.63 -11.63
C ALA A 372 1.72 -19.25 -11.72
N THR A 373 1.24 -19.85 -10.64
CA THR A 373 -0.02 -20.61 -10.64
C THR A 373 -1.15 -19.91 -9.89
N LYS A 374 -0.85 -19.01 -8.95
CA LYS A 374 -1.86 -18.34 -8.13
C LYS A 374 -1.31 -17.10 -7.44
N SER A 375 -2.23 -16.24 -7.01
CA SER A 375 -1.94 -15.14 -6.09
C SER A 375 -2.63 -15.38 -4.75
N SER A 376 -1.97 -14.99 -3.66
CA SER A 376 -2.44 -15.27 -2.29
C SER A 376 -2.18 -14.08 -1.37
N ILE A 377 -3.01 -13.97 -0.32
CA ILE A 377 -2.83 -12.98 0.75
C ILE A 377 -2.54 -13.70 2.06
N TYR A 378 -1.53 -13.25 2.75
CA TYR A 378 -1.13 -13.70 4.08
C TYR A 378 -1.21 -12.56 5.08
N ALA A 379 -1.43 -12.87 6.36
CA ALA A 379 -1.41 -11.91 7.46
C ALA A 379 -0.40 -12.33 8.53
N THR A 380 0.19 -11.35 9.18
CA THR A 380 1.07 -11.50 10.35
C THR A 380 0.58 -10.64 11.50
N HIS A 381 0.86 -11.07 12.74
CA HIS A 381 0.61 -10.32 13.97
C HIS A 381 1.87 -10.22 14.86
N ASP A 382 3.00 -10.63 14.33
CA ASP A 382 4.30 -10.68 15.03
C ASP A 382 5.45 -10.01 14.25
N GLY A 383 5.08 -9.07 13.35
CA GLY A 383 6.05 -8.32 12.55
C GLY A 383 6.67 -9.13 11.43
N GLY A 384 5.97 -10.15 10.95
CA GLY A 384 6.40 -10.98 9.84
C GLY A 384 7.18 -12.23 10.27
N ALA A 385 7.31 -12.52 11.58
CA ALA A 385 7.98 -13.74 12.05
C ALA A 385 7.18 -15.00 11.67
N SER A 386 5.86 -14.91 11.67
CA SER A 386 4.96 -15.93 11.14
C SER A 386 3.89 -15.34 10.24
N TRP A 387 3.40 -16.15 9.31
CA TRP A 387 2.41 -15.74 8.31
C TRP A 387 1.30 -16.79 8.17
N ASN A 388 0.05 -16.34 8.24
CA ASN A 388 -1.13 -17.16 8.05
C ASN A 388 -1.84 -16.76 6.76
N ARG A 389 -2.10 -17.72 5.88
CA ARG A 389 -2.84 -17.49 4.64
C ARG A 389 -4.27 -17.09 4.95
N LYS A 390 -4.75 -16.02 4.31
CA LYS A 390 -6.08 -15.44 4.46
C LYS A 390 -6.91 -15.50 3.18
N PHE A 391 -6.26 -15.61 2.03
CA PHE A 391 -6.90 -15.73 0.74
C PHE A 391 -5.96 -16.46 -0.24
N ALA A 392 -6.52 -17.25 -1.13
CA ALA A 392 -5.80 -17.78 -2.29
C ALA A 392 -6.78 -18.05 -3.43
N PHE A 393 -6.46 -17.60 -4.61
CA PHE A 393 -7.15 -18.05 -5.82
C PHE A 393 -6.94 -19.56 -6.03
N LYS A 394 -7.85 -20.20 -6.76
CA LYS A 394 -7.66 -21.58 -7.21
C LYS A 394 -6.41 -21.66 -8.09
N GLU A 395 -5.71 -22.78 -8.00
CA GLU A 395 -4.59 -23.02 -8.91
C GLU A 395 -5.14 -23.16 -10.34
N ALA A 396 -4.42 -22.60 -11.31
CA ALA A 396 -4.69 -22.91 -12.70
C ALA A 396 -4.50 -24.42 -12.89
N LEU A 397 -5.43 -25.05 -13.55
CA LEU A 397 -5.25 -26.43 -13.96
C LEU A 397 -4.08 -26.43 -14.95
N ASN A 398 -3.00 -27.14 -14.63
CA ASN A 398 -1.96 -27.38 -15.63
C ASN A 398 -2.65 -28.12 -16.81
N PRO A 399 -2.48 -27.63 -18.05
CA PRO A 399 -3.02 -28.30 -19.23
C PRO A 399 -2.42 -29.69 -19.41
#